data_5c314c8b47d633bce9aaffae5774628f
#
_entry.id   5c314c8b47d633bce9aaffae5774628f
#
_cell.length_a   1.000
_cell.length_b   1.000
_cell.length_c   1.000
_cell.angle_alpha   90.00
_cell.angle_beta   90.00
_cell.angle_gamma   90.00
#
_symmetry.space_group_name_H-M   'P 1'
#
loop_
_entity.id
_entity.type
_entity.pdbx_description
1 polymer ?
#
loop_
_entity_poly.entity_id
_entity_poly.type
_entity_poly.pdbx_seq_one_letter_code
_entity_poly.pdbx_strand_id
1 'polypeptide(L)'
;MKQEEKKVAAFTGHRKQRLMQENKDYRNLSGQIRGKVITMIKNLYEEGFREFYSGMAEGFDMIAAEAVLQLKEQYEDMTLAAAIPFRAQAEWFDPQDQLLYRELLKKADRVVMLSEKYYRGCYLRRDTYMVSRASMVIAYWDNVCLSLIHI
;
A
#
# COMPACT_ATOMS: atom_id res chain seq x y z
N MET A 1 -18.82 26.46 8.53
CA MET A 1 -18.10 25.89 7.36
C MET A 1 -17.93 24.40 7.54
N LYS A 2 -18.43 23.66 6.60
CA LYS A 2 -18.18 22.19 6.60
C LYS A 2 -16.74 21.97 6.17
N GLN A 3 -15.95 21.33 7.02
CA GLN A 3 -14.66 20.81 6.60
C GLN A 3 -14.93 19.66 5.63
N GLU A 4 -14.29 19.69 4.47
CA GLU A 4 -14.34 18.56 3.56
C GLU A 4 -13.69 17.35 4.25
N GLU A 5 -14.43 16.25 4.32
CA GLU A 5 -13.88 15.01 4.84
C GLU A 5 -12.76 14.53 3.91
N LYS A 6 -11.61 14.18 4.49
CA LYS A 6 -10.50 13.60 3.75
C LYS A 6 -10.91 12.23 3.24
N LYS A 7 -10.79 12.04 1.95
CA LYS A 7 -11.07 10.74 1.33
C LYS A 7 -9.90 9.79 1.55
N VAL A 8 -10.22 8.53 1.69
CA VAL A 8 -9.26 7.46 2.00
C VAL A 8 -9.28 6.41 0.91
N ALA A 9 -8.10 5.99 0.46
CA ALA A 9 -7.91 4.89 -0.48
C ALA A 9 -7.08 3.79 0.17
N ALA A 10 -7.25 2.56 -0.30
CA ALA A 10 -6.47 1.41 0.13
C ALA A 10 -5.87 0.69 -1.07
N PHE A 11 -4.72 0.05 -0.85
CA PHE A 11 -4.04 -0.72 -1.88
C PHE A 11 -4.27 -2.21 -1.69
N THR A 12 -4.40 -2.94 -2.80
CA THR A 12 -4.40 -4.40 -2.83
C THR A 12 -3.72 -4.89 -4.10
N GLY A 13 -2.98 -5.98 -4.02
CA GLY A 13 -2.32 -6.51 -5.21
C GLY A 13 -1.45 -7.71 -4.89
N HIS A 14 -0.79 -8.19 -5.92
CA HIS A 14 0.02 -9.40 -5.84
C HIS A 14 1.26 -9.22 -4.96
N ARG A 15 1.62 -10.29 -4.30
CA ARG A 15 2.86 -10.40 -3.55
C ARG A 15 4.05 -10.52 -4.49
N LYS A 16 5.24 -10.26 -3.98
CA LYS A 16 6.48 -10.25 -4.75
C LYS A 16 6.68 -11.52 -5.58
N GLN A 17 6.42 -12.68 -5.00
CA GLN A 17 6.58 -13.95 -5.68
C GLN A 17 5.74 -14.02 -6.95
N ARG A 18 4.51 -13.53 -6.91
CA ARG A 18 3.63 -13.49 -8.06
C ARG A 18 4.09 -12.48 -9.11
N LEU A 19 4.55 -11.32 -8.67
CA LEU A 19 5.09 -10.29 -9.56
C LEU A 19 6.34 -10.80 -10.30
N MET A 20 7.19 -11.56 -9.64
CA MET A 20 8.38 -12.15 -10.26
C MET A 20 8.04 -13.19 -11.34
N GLN A 21 6.84 -13.75 -11.32
CA GLN A 21 6.35 -14.61 -12.41
C GLN A 21 6.03 -13.82 -13.68
N GLU A 22 5.63 -12.56 -13.53
CA GLU A 22 5.39 -11.68 -14.68
C GLU A 22 6.69 -11.22 -15.32
N ASN A 23 7.68 -10.88 -14.49
CA ASN A 23 8.98 -10.38 -14.96
C ASN A 23 10.06 -10.73 -13.94
N LYS A 24 11.09 -11.47 -14.39
CA LYS A 24 12.21 -11.86 -13.54
C LYS A 24 13.03 -10.67 -13.08
N ASP A 25 13.05 -9.57 -13.85
CA ASP A 25 13.66 -8.32 -13.43
C ASP A 25 12.69 -7.54 -12.55
N TYR A 26 12.64 -7.95 -11.30
CA TYR A 26 11.72 -7.36 -10.31
C TYR A 26 11.98 -5.88 -10.11
N ARG A 27 13.23 -5.44 -10.15
CA ARG A 27 13.58 -4.03 -9.97
C ARG A 27 12.97 -3.17 -11.06
N ASN A 28 13.04 -3.63 -12.31
CA ASN A 28 12.43 -2.93 -13.43
C ASN A 28 10.91 -2.93 -13.32
N LEU A 29 10.32 -4.09 -13.03
CA LEU A 29 8.87 -4.22 -12.89
C LEU A 29 8.33 -3.34 -11.75
N SER A 30 8.99 -3.35 -10.59
CA SER A 30 8.56 -2.53 -9.45
C SER A 30 8.62 -1.04 -9.76
N GLY A 31 9.64 -0.60 -10.51
CA GLY A 31 9.73 0.78 -10.97
C GLY A 31 8.59 1.18 -11.90
N GLN A 32 8.22 0.29 -12.82
CA GLN A 32 7.10 0.52 -13.73
C GLN A 32 5.76 0.59 -12.97
N ILE A 33 5.54 -0.32 -12.04
CA ILE A 33 4.33 -0.34 -11.22
C ILE A 33 4.26 0.94 -10.38
N ARG A 34 5.36 1.31 -9.74
CA ARG A 34 5.42 2.52 -8.92
C ARG A 34 5.07 3.77 -9.73
N GLY A 35 5.58 3.88 -10.95
CA GLY A 35 5.25 5.00 -11.83
C GLY A 35 3.76 5.11 -12.14
N LYS A 36 3.12 3.96 -12.40
CA LYS A 36 1.67 3.91 -12.65
C LYS A 36 0.88 4.29 -11.40
N VAL A 37 1.29 3.79 -10.24
CA VAL A 37 0.65 4.09 -8.95
C VAL A 37 0.76 5.59 -8.66
N ILE A 38 1.92 6.18 -8.88
CA ILE A 38 2.14 7.62 -8.69
C ILE A 38 1.12 8.43 -9.50
N THR A 39 0.93 8.08 -10.76
CA THR A 39 -0.05 8.77 -11.62
C THR A 39 -1.46 8.65 -11.05
N MET A 40 -1.85 7.46 -10.62
CA MET A 40 -3.19 7.23 -10.05
C MET A 40 -3.37 7.99 -8.74
N ILE A 41 -2.37 8.00 -7.87
CA ILE A 41 -2.44 8.72 -6.59
C ILE A 41 -2.59 10.22 -6.84
N LYS A 42 -1.85 10.79 -7.80
CA LYS A 42 -1.97 12.21 -8.15
C LYS A 42 -3.40 12.56 -8.58
N ASN A 43 -4.00 11.70 -9.41
CA ASN A 43 -5.38 11.93 -9.85
C ASN A 43 -6.36 11.85 -8.68
N LEU A 44 -6.17 10.89 -7.79
CA LEU A 44 -7.01 10.78 -6.59
C LEU A 44 -6.81 11.94 -5.63
N TYR A 45 -5.58 12.44 -5.52
CA TYR A 45 -5.30 13.62 -4.70
C TYR A 45 -6.12 14.84 -5.18
N GLU A 46 -6.20 15.03 -6.49
CA GLU A 46 -7.01 16.12 -7.06
C GLU A 46 -8.50 15.94 -6.76
N GLU A 47 -8.95 14.68 -6.56
CA GLU A 47 -10.33 14.37 -6.19
C GLU A 47 -10.60 14.47 -4.69
N GLY A 48 -9.58 14.79 -3.87
CA GLY A 48 -9.72 14.96 -2.43
C GLY A 48 -9.17 13.83 -1.58
N PHE A 49 -8.55 12.81 -2.19
CA PHE A 49 -7.94 11.71 -1.44
C PHE A 49 -6.65 12.18 -0.76
N ARG A 50 -6.53 11.91 0.55
CA ARG A 50 -5.41 12.38 1.36
C ARG A 50 -4.74 11.28 2.17
N GLU A 51 -5.46 10.20 2.48
CA GLU A 51 -4.94 9.10 3.27
C GLU A 51 -4.94 7.83 2.43
N PHE A 52 -3.82 7.09 2.48
CA PHE A 52 -3.62 5.88 1.69
C PHE A 52 -3.17 4.76 2.62
N TYR A 53 -3.91 3.66 2.63
CA TYR A 53 -3.62 2.49 3.45
C TYR A 53 -2.85 1.44 2.66
N SER A 54 -1.73 0.98 3.22
CA SER A 54 -0.99 -0.17 2.71
C SER A 54 -0.91 -1.26 3.77
N GLY A 55 -1.11 -2.51 3.35
CA GLY A 55 -0.95 -3.67 4.22
C GLY A 55 0.50 -4.08 4.43
N MET A 56 1.43 -3.45 3.72
CA MET A 56 2.87 -3.62 3.87
C MET A 56 3.37 -5.04 3.59
N ALA A 57 2.60 -5.85 2.86
CA ALA A 57 3.11 -7.12 2.37
C ALA A 57 4.17 -6.88 1.30
N GLU A 58 5.11 -7.82 1.14
CA GLU A 58 6.09 -7.71 0.08
C GLU A 58 5.41 -7.74 -1.29
N GLY A 59 5.91 -6.95 -2.23
CA GLY A 59 5.34 -6.80 -3.56
C GLY A 59 4.58 -5.50 -3.71
N PHE A 60 3.35 -5.58 -4.23
CA PHE A 60 2.58 -4.40 -4.57
C PHE A 60 2.35 -3.45 -3.40
N ASP A 61 2.04 -3.97 -2.22
CA ASP A 61 1.76 -3.13 -1.04
C ASP A 61 2.94 -2.21 -0.71
N MET A 62 4.16 -2.74 -0.73
CA MET A 62 5.35 -1.94 -0.44
C MET A 62 5.70 -0.98 -1.57
N ILE A 63 5.50 -1.40 -2.83
CA ILE A 63 5.68 -0.52 -3.99
C ILE A 63 4.74 0.69 -3.88
N ALA A 64 3.49 0.45 -3.53
CA ALA A 64 2.49 1.50 -3.38
C ALA A 64 2.82 2.42 -2.20
N ALA A 65 3.29 1.87 -1.08
CA ALA A 65 3.73 2.67 0.07
C ALA A 65 4.90 3.60 -0.31
N GLU A 66 5.87 3.09 -1.08
CA GLU A 66 6.96 3.92 -1.59
C GLU A 66 6.44 5.08 -2.46
N ALA A 67 5.45 4.80 -3.30
CA ALA A 67 4.85 5.81 -4.17
C ALA A 67 4.20 6.93 -3.35
N VAL A 68 3.47 6.58 -2.30
CA VAL A 68 2.85 7.56 -1.41
C VAL A 68 3.91 8.44 -0.75
N LEU A 69 4.96 7.83 -0.21
CA LEU A 69 6.02 8.58 0.47
C LEU A 69 6.79 9.49 -0.49
N GLN A 70 6.99 9.05 -1.72
CA GLN A 70 7.62 9.89 -2.74
C GLN A 70 6.76 11.12 -3.04
N LEU A 71 5.45 10.94 -3.18
CA LEU A 71 4.53 12.04 -3.45
C LEU A 71 4.32 12.95 -2.25
N LYS A 72 4.48 12.42 -1.05
CA LYS A 72 4.34 13.20 0.18
C LYS A 72 5.36 14.33 0.26
N GLU A 73 6.52 14.17 -0.34
CA GLU A 73 7.52 15.24 -0.43
C GLU A 73 6.97 16.48 -1.15
N GLN A 74 6.07 16.26 -2.09
CA GLN A 74 5.42 17.29 -2.91
C GLN A 74 4.07 17.73 -2.33
N TYR A 75 3.35 16.81 -1.70
CA TYR A 75 2.01 17.02 -1.15
C TYR A 75 2.04 16.73 0.35
N GLU A 76 2.32 17.76 1.15
CA GLU A 76 2.55 17.60 2.61
C GLU A 76 1.36 17.07 3.38
N ASP A 77 0.15 17.30 2.90
CA ASP A 77 -1.08 16.82 3.54
C ASP A 77 -1.49 15.39 3.13
N MET A 78 -0.68 14.75 2.29
CA MET A 78 -0.86 13.33 1.96
C MET A 78 -0.31 12.48 3.10
N THR A 79 -1.03 11.43 3.49
CA THR A 79 -0.61 10.54 4.58
C THR A 79 -0.59 9.08 4.16
N LEU A 80 0.38 8.35 4.69
CA LEU A 80 0.49 6.90 4.55
C LEU A 80 0.11 6.24 5.88
N ALA A 81 -0.87 5.35 5.84
CA ALA A 81 -1.24 4.52 6.97
C ALA A 81 -0.88 3.06 6.66
N ALA A 82 -0.14 2.43 7.55
CA ALA A 82 0.24 1.03 7.43
C ALA A 82 -0.66 0.19 8.32
N ALA A 83 -1.32 -0.81 7.74
CA ALA A 83 -2.16 -1.76 8.48
C ALA A 83 -1.45 -3.11 8.53
N ILE A 84 -0.93 -3.47 9.68
CA ILE A 84 -0.08 -4.64 9.87
C ILE A 84 -0.91 -5.79 10.44
N PRO A 85 -0.98 -6.95 9.73
CA PRO A 85 -1.81 -8.05 10.19
C PRO A 85 -1.29 -8.68 11.48
N PHE A 86 0.03 -8.80 11.63
CA PHE A 86 0.68 -9.27 12.86
C PHE A 86 2.11 -8.74 12.91
N ARG A 87 2.67 -8.64 14.11
CA ARG A 87 3.94 -7.95 14.36
C ARG A 87 5.10 -8.46 13.49
N ALA A 88 5.21 -9.77 13.34
CA ALA A 88 6.34 -10.40 12.64
C ALA A 88 6.08 -10.60 11.14
N GLN A 89 5.20 -9.82 10.52
CA GLN A 89 4.84 -9.99 9.10
C GLN A 89 6.07 -10.09 8.19
N ALA A 90 7.10 -9.29 8.44
CA ALA A 90 8.27 -9.22 7.57
C ALA A 90 9.37 -10.23 7.92
N GLU A 91 9.15 -11.11 8.90
CA GLU A 91 10.18 -12.05 9.36
C GLU A 91 10.75 -12.92 8.22
N TRP A 92 9.89 -13.32 7.28
CA TRP A 92 10.28 -14.18 6.16
C TRP A 92 10.58 -13.44 4.86
N PHE A 93 10.60 -12.12 4.89
CA PHE A 93 10.98 -11.33 3.72
C PHE A 93 12.48 -11.44 3.46
N ASP A 94 12.92 -11.22 2.21
CA ASP A 94 14.32 -11.07 1.89
C ASP A 94 14.93 -9.94 2.73
N PRO A 95 16.25 -9.99 3.04
CA PRO A 95 16.89 -8.95 3.83
C PRO A 95 16.68 -7.54 3.29
N GLN A 96 16.72 -7.35 1.98
CA GLN A 96 16.47 -6.04 1.35
C GLN A 96 15.04 -5.56 1.58
N ASP A 97 14.07 -6.47 1.49
CA ASP A 97 12.67 -6.15 1.73
C ASP A 97 12.41 -5.88 3.21
N GLN A 98 13.13 -6.57 4.11
CA GLN A 98 13.05 -6.28 5.54
C GLN A 98 13.52 -4.86 5.84
N LEU A 99 14.63 -4.44 5.22
CA LEU A 99 15.13 -3.07 5.39
C LEU A 99 14.13 -2.05 4.86
N LEU A 100 13.61 -2.28 3.66
CA LEU A 100 12.61 -1.40 3.07
C LEU A 100 11.35 -1.32 3.95
N TYR A 101 10.88 -2.45 4.45
CA TYR A 101 9.73 -2.52 5.33
C TYR A 101 9.93 -1.62 6.57
N ARG A 102 11.09 -1.73 7.22
CA ARG A 102 11.41 -0.91 8.39
C ARG A 102 11.45 0.58 8.04
N GLU A 103 12.07 0.94 6.91
CA GLU A 103 12.15 2.31 6.46
C GLU A 103 10.76 2.89 6.19
N LEU A 104 9.90 2.12 5.52
CA LEU A 104 8.54 2.54 5.22
C LEU A 104 7.72 2.74 6.49
N LEU A 105 7.86 1.83 7.47
CA LEU A 105 7.15 1.96 8.74
C LEU A 105 7.59 3.20 9.52
N LYS A 106 8.88 3.51 9.50
CA LYS A 106 9.39 4.73 10.17
C LYS A 106 8.80 6.00 9.58
N LYS A 107 8.59 6.00 8.26
CA LYS A 107 8.10 7.17 7.54
C LYS A 107 6.58 7.24 7.46
N ALA A 108 5.89 6.15 7.79
CA ALA A 108 4.44 6.13 7.78
C ALA A 108 3.89 7.10 8.83
N ASP A 109 2.81 7.78 8.47
CA ASP A 109 2.15 8.72 9.39
C ASP A 109 1.39 8.00 10.48
N ARG A 110 0.90 6.79 10.18
CA ARG A 110 0.18 5.96 11.14
C ARG A 110 0.48 4.50 10.88
N VAL A 111 0.67 3.75 11.97
CA VAL A 111 0.85 2.29 11.92
C VAL A 111 -0.20 1.68 12.83
N VAL A 112 -1.03 0.81 12.27
CA VAL A 112 -2.05 0.07 12.99
C VAL A 112 -1.66 -1.39 13.02
N MET A 113 -1.37 -1.92 14.21
CA MET A 113 -1.03 -3.32 14.39
C MET A 113 -2.25 -4.08 14.89
N LEU A 114 -2.76 -5.00 14.07
CA LEU A 114 -4.02 -5.68 14.35
C LEU A 114 -3.86 -6.90 15.24
N SER A 115 -2.68 -7.52 15.27
CA SER A 115 -2.41 -8.66 16.13
C SER A 115 -0.93 -8.73 16.49
N GLU A 116 -0.63 -9.25 17.68
CA GLU A 116 0.74 -9.51 18.09
C GLU A 116 1.30 -10.75 17.39
N LYS A 117 0.45 -11.76 17.19
CA LYS A 117 0.86 -13.05 16.63
C LYS A 117 0.08 -13.37 15.37
N TYR A 118 0.70 -14.18 14.50
CA TYR A 118 0.04 -14.77 13.36
C TYR A 118 -1.11 -15.68 13.83
N TYR A 119 -2.23 -15.60 13.13
CA TYR A 119 -3.32 -16.56 13.25
C TYR A 119 -4.02 -16.68 11.89
N ARG A 120 -4.68 -17.80 11.68
CA ARG A 120 -5.42 -18.02 10.43
C ARG A 120 -6.51 -16.98 10.27
N GLY A 121 -6.48 -16.27 9.13
CA GLY A 121 -7.42 -15.19 8.84
C GLY A 121 -6.91 -13.79 9.18
N CYS A 122 -5.69 -13.65 9.72
CA CYS A 122 -5.14 -12.34 10.07
C CYS A 122 -4.99 -11.42 8.84
N TYR A 123 -4.65 -11.96 7.68
CA TYR A 123 -4.54 -11.18 6.45
C TYR A 123 -5.91 -10.68 5.99
N LEU A 124 -6.92 -11.53 6.06
CA LEU A 124 -8.28 -11.13 5.72
C LEU A 124 -8.79 -10.04 6.66
N ARG A 125 -8.50 -10.18 7.94
CA ARG A 125 -8.86 -9.14 8.92
C ARG A 125 -8.20 -7.80 8.58
N ARG A 126 -6.91 -7.83 8.21
CA ARG A 126 -6.18 -6.62 7.80
C ARG A 126 -6.84 -5.99 6.58
N ASP A 127 -7.15 -6.79 5.57
CA ASP A 127 -7.76 -6.31 4.34
C ASP A 127 -9.15 -5.71 4.61
N THR A 128 -9.95 -6.38 5.43
CA THR A 128 -11.26 -5.89 5.87
C THR A 128 -11.14 -4.56 6.61
N TYR A 129 -10.15 -4.45 7.48
CA TYR A 129 -9.87 -3.21 8.20
C TYR A 129 -9.62 -2.05 7.23
N MET A 130 -8.75 -2.25 6.25
CA MET A 130 -8.42 -1.21 5.28
C MET A 130 -9.63 -0.83 4.42
N VAL A 131 -10.32 -1.83 3.89
CA VAL A 131 -11.49 -1.60 3.01
C VAL A 131 -12.62 -0.89 3.77
N SER A 132 -12.82 -1.22 5.05
CA SER A 132 -13.87 -0.58 5.85
C SER A 132 -13.62 0.92 6.07
N ARG A 133 -12.39 1.37 5.93
CA ARG A 133 -12.01 2.78 6.11
C ARG A 133 -11.85 3.54 4.81
N ALA A 134 -11.87 2.85 3.68
CA ALA A 134 -11.60 3.44 2.37
C ALA A 134 -12.88 3.55 1.54
N SER A 135 -12.92 4.52 0.64
CA SER A 135 -13.97 4.64 -0.36
C SER A 135 -13.48 4.23 -1.75
N MET A 136 -12.18 3.95 -1.88
CA MET A 136 -11.56 3.56 -3.14
C MET A 136 -10.48 2.52 -2.87
N VAL A 137 -10.38 1.50 -3.72
CA VAL A 137 -9.29 0.53 -3.70
C VAL A 137 -8.50 0.65 -4.99
N ILE A 138 -7.19 0.77 -4.84
CA ILE A 138 -6.25 0.71 -5.97
C ILE A 138 -5.72 -0.71 -6.02
N ALA A 139 -6.05 -1.44 -7.07
CA ALA A 139 -5.74 -2.87 -7.19
C ALA A 139 -4.78 -3.17 -8.33
N TYR A 140 -3.83 -4.07 -8.09
CA TYR A 140 -2.94 -4.60 -9.13
C TYR A 140 -3.08 -6.13 -9.19
N TRP A 141 -3.54 -6.63 -10.35
CA TRP A 141 -3.75 -8.05 -10.62
C TRP A 141 -2.93 -8.49 -11.84
N ASP A 142 -2.89 -9.81 -12.09
CA ASP A 142 -2.14 -10.42 -13.19
C ASP A 142 -2.31 -9.71 -14.53
N ASN A 143 -1.19 -9.26 -15.11
CA ASN A 143 -1.09 -8.69 -16.46
C ASN A 143 -2.12 -7.60 -16.76
N VAL A 144 -2.87 -7.19 -15.75
CA VAL A 144 -3.92 -6.18 -15.90
C VAL A 144 -3.39 -4.87 -15.34
N CYS A 145 -3.76 -3.81 -15.99
CA CYS A 145 -3.50 -2.47 -15.51
C CYS A 145 -4.04 -2.28 -14.10
N LEU A 146 -3.43 -1.35 -13.37
CA LEU A 146 -3.98 -0.89 -12.11
C LEU A 146 -5.45 -0.53 -12.30
N SER A 147 -6.28 -1.00 -11.39
CA SER A 147 -7.72 -0.76 -11.40
C SER A 147 -8.13 0.07 -10.20
N LEU A 148 -9.09 0.97 -10.40
CA LEU A 148 -9.74 1.70 -9.31
C LEU A 148 -11.10 1.07 -9.07
N ILE A 149 -11.36 0.70 -7.81
CA ILE A 149 -12.62 0.06 -7.41
C ILE A 149 -13.28 0.95 -6.37
N HIS A 150 -14.46 1.46 -6.70
CA HIS A 150 -15.29 2.19 -5.75
C HIS A 150 -15.95 1.21 -4.77
N ILE A 151 -15.96 1.59 -3.51
CA ILE A 151 -16.56 0.79 -2.45
C ILE A 151 -17.84 1.47 -1.98
#